data_93eea548a193d073b64d6b7af8a7d85c
#
_entry.id   93eea548a193d073b64d6b7af8a7d85c
#
_cell.length_a   1.000
_cell.length_b   1.000
_cell.length_c   1.000
_cell.angle_alpha   90.00
_cell.angle_beta   90.00
_cell.angle_gamma   90.00
#
_symmetry.space_group_name_H-M   'P 1'
#
loop_
_entity.id
_entity.type
_entity.pdbx_description
1 polymer ?
#
loop_
_entity_poly.entity_id
_entity_poly.type
_entity_poly.pdbx_seq_one_letter_code
_entity_poly.pdbx_strand_id
1 'polypeptide(L)'
;NRLTALATKGTYDRSLHLDQRGIGIASTLSLSIVPLIAHTTQKKSGRNAIPYAQLTFRIALLFGTAATLGLILVLPPVNEMLFETRDLSATLMIFCIQIFWLSLILTMTSVLQGLGKVVLPAFLLITGLILKWLCNAWLLPKYGIMGAAIASNVGFAFITLSLYVYVYSIWKIRFATAKFYGHLGVASLFMIVTVMMWGIIADSWIFDGFSSRLSAMFTALTSVGLGATVFLLYIAKSRIVAEKEWFLLPLGRRMAMIQLWLHSEKRKG
;
A
#
# COMPACT_ATOMS: atom_id res chain seq x y z
N ASN A 1 34.09 2.02 12.44
CA ASN A 1 33.85 1.43 13.76
C ASN A 1 32.90 0.23 13.62
N ARG A 2 33.32 -0.96 14.11
CA ARG A 2 32.54 -2.21 14.00
C ARG A 2 31.13 -2.10 14.62
N LEU A 3 30.97 -1.38 15.72
CA LEU A 3 29.69 -1.22 16.41
C LEU A 3 28.69 -0.38 15.59
N THR A 4 29.13 0.67 14.94
CA THR A 4 28.28 1.47 14.04
C THR A 4 27.84 0.67 12.82
N ALA A 5 28.73 -0.15 12.25
CA ALA A 5 28.40 -1.03 11.13
C ALA A 5 27.39 -2.12 11.49
N LEU A 6 27.49 -2.69 12.70
CA LEU A 6 26.55 -3.69 13.21
C LEU A 6 25.17 -3.09 13.51
N ALA A 7 25.11 -1.91 14.11
CA ALA A 7 23.87 -1.19 14.33
C ALA A 7 23.19 -0.83 12.99
N THR A 8 23.97 -0.38 12.00
CA THR A 8 23.50 -0.05 10.66
C THR A 8 22.94 -1.28 9.94
N LYS A 9 23.59 -2.42 10.05
CA LYS A 9 23.11 -3.70 9.50
C LYS A 9 21.79 -4.14 10.15
N GLY A 10 21.72 -4.09 11.48
CA GLY A 10 20.50 -4.44 12.20
C GLY A 10 19.27 -3.61 11.79
N THR A 11 19.48 -2.33 11.46
CA THR A 11 18.39 -1.46 10.99
C THR A 11 17.94 -1.82 9.57
N TYR A 12 18.89 -2.14 8.68
CA TYR A 12 18.56 -2.60 7.34
C TYR A 12 17.76 -3.90 7.36
N ASP A 13 18.16 -4.86 8.18
CA ASP A 13 17.46 -6.13 8.34
C ASP A 13 16.03 -5.94 8.89
N ARG A 14 15.82 -4.99 9.82
CA ARG A 14 14.49 -4.63 10.34
C ARG A 14 13.57 -4.07 9.26
N SER A 15 14.08 -3.15 8.43
CA SER A 15 13.30 -2.57 7.34
C SER A 15 12.89 -3.62 6.32
N LEU A 16 13.78 -4.55 6.01
CA LEU A 16 13.54 -5.62 5.06
C LEU A 16 12.41 -6.55 5.52
N HIS A 17 12.34 -6.89 6.82
CA HIS A 17 11.28 -7.73 7.36
C HIS A 17 9.90 -7.05 7.35
N LEU A 18 9.82 -5.74 7.58
CA LEU A 18 8.57 -4.99 7.50
C LEU A 18 8.07 -4.86 6.05
N ASP A 19 8.98 -4.59 5.11
CA ASP A 19 8.67 -4.52 3.68
C ASP A 19 8.17 -5.88 3.15
N GLN A 20 8.81 -6.98 3.51
CA GLN A 20 8.44 -8.31 3.03
C GLN A 20 7.00 -8.69 3.39
N ARG A 21 6.50 -8.29 4.56
CA ARG A 21 5.11 -8.55 4.97
C ARG A 21 4.11 -7.76 4.13
N GLY A 22 4.38 -6.48 3.88
CA GLY A 22 3.54 -5.65 3.00
C GLY A 22 3.54 -6.15 1.55
N ILE A 23 4.70 -6.54 1.03
CA ILE A 23 4.87 -7.14 -0.30
C ILE A 23 4.10 -8.45 -0.40
N GLY A 24 4.15 -9.31 0.64
CA GLY A 24 3.42 -10.58 0.68
C GLY A 24 1.91 -10.40 0.49
N ILE A 25 1.30 -9.43 1.17
CA ILE A 25 -0.13 -9.14 1.04
C ILE A 25 -0.44 -8.59 -0.37
N ALA A 26 0.35 -7.64 -0.87
CA ALA A 26 0.16 -7.07 -2.19
C ALA A 26 0.33 -8.11 -3.30
N SER A 27 1.29 -9.03 -3.18
CA SER A 27 1.51 -10.12 -4.14
C SER A 27 0.34 -11.10 -4.17
N THR A 28 -0.20 -11.47 -2.99
CA THR A 28 -1.34 -12.37 -2.89
C THR A 28 -2.58 -11.79 -3.57
N LEU A 29 -2.86 -10.50 -3.37
CA LEU A 29 -3.96 -9.81 -4.05
C LEU A 29 -3.75 -9.78 -5.57
N SER A 30 -2.55 -9.48 -6.03
CA SER A 30 -2.22 -9.43 -7.45
C SER A 30 -2.32 -10.79 -8.12
N LEU A 31 -1.80 -11.85 -7.50
CA LEU A 31 -1.85 -13.22 -8.03
C LEU A 31 -3.28 -13.75 -8.19
N SER A 32 -4.20 -13.36 -7.32
CA SER A 32 -5.61 -13.77 -7.43
C SER A 32 -6.34 -13.14 -8.63
N ILE A 33 -5.81 -12.04 -9.17
CA ILE A 33 -6.40 -11.28 -10.27
C ILE A 33 -5.86 -11.71 -11.64
N VAL A 34 -4.63 -12.25 -11.69
CA VAL A 34 -4.03 -12.75 -12.95
C VAL A 34 -4.92 -13.74 -13.70
N PRO A 35 -5.44 -14.81 -13.07
CA PRO A 35 -6.29 -15.77 -13.77
C PRO A 35 -7.62 -15.16 -14.23
N LEU A 36 -8.16 -14.19 -13.50
CA LEU A 36 -9.40 -13.51 -13.88
C LEU A 36 -9.22 -12.70 -15.16
N ILE A 37 -8.10 -11.98 -15.30
CA ILE A 37 -7.78 -11.21 -16.51
C ILE A 37 -7.44 -12.14 -17.68
N ALA A 38 -6.62 -13.16 -17.45
CA ALA A 38 -6.26 -14.13 -18.47
C ALA A 38 -7.50 -14.84 -19.05
N HIS A 39 -8.43 -15.23 -18.20
CA HIS A 39 -9.66 -15.90 -18.61
C HIS A 39 -10.61 -15.00 -19.42
N THR A 40 -10.69 -13.72 -19.07
CA THR A 40 -11.50 -12.74 -19.82
C THR A 40 -10.87 -12.37 -21.16
N THR A 41 -9.54 -12.36 -21.23
CA THR A 41 -8.80 -12.04 -22.46
C THR A 41 -8.84 -13.18 -23.46
N GLN A 42 -8.84 -14.45 -23.01
CA GLN A 42 -8.94 -15.61 -23.89
C GLN A 42 -10.34 -15.79 -24.51
N LYS A 43 -11.40 -15.44 -23.78
CA LYS A 43 -12.80 -15.66 -24.26
C LYS A 43 -13.41 -14.48 -25.01
N LYS A 44 -12.89 -13.26 -24.85
CA LYS A 44 -13.46 -12.04 -25.45
C LYS A 44 -12.33 -11.11 -25.87
N SER A 45 -12.50 -10.41 -26.99
CA SER A 45 -11.59 -9.39 -27.51
C SER A 45 -11.02 -8.49 -26.40
N GLY A 46 -9.72 -8.13 -26.48
CA GLY A 46 -8.97 -7.40 -25.44
C GLY A 46 -9.60 -6.13 -24.87
N ARG A 47 -10.61 -5.54 -25.51
CA ARG A 47 -11.43 -4.45 -24.96
C ARG A 47 -12.25 -4.84 -23.73
N ASN A 48 -12.63 -6.09 -23.58
CA ASN A 48 -13.44 -6.55 -22.45
C ASN A 48 -12.62 -6.75 -21.16
N ALA A 49 -11.29 -6.72 -21.24
CA ALA A 49 -10.40 -6.77 -20.08
C ALA A 49 -10.24 -5.39 -19.38
N ILE A 50 -10.59 -4.30 -20.06
CA ILE A 50 -10.42 -2.93 -19.57
C ILE A 50 -11.10 -2.66 -18.22
N PRO A 51 -12.42 -2.97 -18.04
CA PRO A 51 -13.07 -2.68 -16.75
C PRO A 51 -12.45 -3.46 -15.59
N TYR A 52 -11.97 -4.68 -15.84
CA TYR A 52 -11.27 -5.46 -14.81
C TYR A 52 -9.91 -4.85 -14.47
N ALA A 53 -9.15 -4.39 -15.45
CA ALA A 53 -7.88 -3.73 -15.21
C ALA A 53 -8.05 -2.40 -14.46
N GLN A 54 -9.09 -1.62 -14.79
CA GLN A 54 -9.43 -0.39 -14.05
C GLN A 54 -9.79 -0.68 -12.59
N LEU A 55 -10.62 -1.70 -12.36
CA LEU A 55 -11.00 -2.12 -11.02
C LEU A 55 -9.78 -2.56 -10.22
N THR A 56 -8.96 -3.43 -10.78
CA THR A 56 -7.74 -3.93 -10.15
C THR A 56 -6.80 -2.81 -9.77
N PHE A 57 -6.62 -1.84 -10.66
CA PHE A 57 -5.78 -0.68 -10.38
C PHE A 57 -6.34 0.19 -9.25
N ARG A 58 -7.67 0.42 -9.22
CA ARG A 58 -8.32 1.17 -8.13
C ARG A 58 -8.16 0.46 -6.79
N ILE A 59 -8.32 -0.88 -6.77
CA ILE A 59 -8.10 -1.69 -5.58
C ILE A 59 -6.66 -1.60 -5.10
N ALA A 60 -5.69 -1.66 -6.02
CA ALA A 60 -4.27 -1.53 -5.68
C ALA A 60 -3.94 -0.14 -5.11
N LEU A 61 -4.54 0.92 -5.66
CA LEU A 61 -4.41 2.27 -5.10
C LEU A 61 -4.99 2.35 -3.68
N LEU A 62 -6.19 1.84 -3.46
CA LEU A 62 -6.83 1.82 -2.13
C LEU A 62 -5.99 1.06 -1.12
N PHE A 63 -5.61 -0.17 -1.47
CA PHE A 63 -4.80 -1.04 -0.60
C PHE A 63 -3.42 -0.45 -0.36
N GLY A 64 -2.70 -0.07 -1.42
CA GLY A 64 -1.35 0.49 -1.33
C GLY A 64 -1.31 1.76 -0.48
N THR A 65 -2.29 2.66 -0.65
CA THR A 65 -2.39 3.89 0.14
C THR A 65 -2.70 3.58 1.60
N ALA A 66 -3.71 2.74 1.87
CA ALA A 66 -4.10 2.38 3.24
C ALA A 66 -2.98 1.65 3.99
N ALA A 67 -2.33 0.68 3.35
CA ALA A 67 -1.24 -0.08 3.95
C ALA A 67 -0.01 0.80 4.23
N THR A 68 0.38 1.64 3.27
CA THR A 68 1.52 2.56 3.43
C THR A 68 1.28 3.57 4.54
N LEU A 69 0.15 4.28 4.52
CA LEU A 69 -0.18 5.28 5.54
C LEU A 69 -0.38 4.63 6.91
N GLY A 70 -1.09 3.51 6.96
CA GLY A 70 -1.31 2.77 8.19
C GLY A 70 -0.01 2.35 8.84
N LEU A 71 0.92 1.80 8.05
CA LEU A 71 2.22 1.38 8.58
C LEU A 71 3.09 2.57 9.00
N ILE A 72 3.13 3.65 8.20
CA ILE A 72 3.88 4.87 8.56
C ILE A 72 3.41 5.44 9.90
N LEU A 73 2.11 5.53 10.10
CA LEU A 73 1.52 6.11 11.32
C LEU A 73 1.75 5.25 12.56
N VAL A 74 1.77 3.93 12.40
CA VAL A 74 1.91 2.97 13.51
C VAL A 74 3.35 2.53 13.70
N LEU A 75 4.27 2.95 12.82
CA LEU A 75 5.66 2.53 12.87
C LEU A 75 6.40 2.89 14.17
N PRO A 76 6.25 4.10 14.76
CA PRO A 76 6.92 4.43 16.02
C PRO A 76 6.56 3.47 17.15
N PRO A 77 5.29 3.22 17.49
CA PRO A 77 4.95 2.24 18.52
C PRO A 77 5.31 0.81 18.13
N VAL A 78 5.23 0.42 16.84
CA VAL A 78 5.68 -0.90 16.39
C VAL A 78 7.19 -1.09 16.58
N ASN A 79 7.98 -0.05 16.27
CA ASN A 79 9.42 -0.09 16.47
C ASN A 79 9.78 -0.20 17.96
N GLU A 80 9.09 0.54 18.82
CA GLU A 80 9.25 0.45 20.27
C GLU A 80 8.84 -0.93 20.81
N MET A 81 7.71 -1.47 20.35
CA MET A 81 7.25 -2.80 20.73
C MET A 81 8.27 -3.91 20.37
N LEU A 82 8.84 -3.85 19.16
CA LEU A 82 9.71 -4.91 18.64
C LEU A 82 11.17 -4.77 19.10
N PHE A 83 11.66 -3.55 19.25
CA PHE A 83 13.08 -3.26 19.40
C PHE A 83 13.42 -2.35 20.58
N GLU A 84 12.43 -1.94 21.35
CA GLU A 84 12.58 -1.06 22.54
C GLU A 84 13.27 0.29 22.21
N THR A 85 13.17 0.74 20.96
CA THR A 85 13.74 2.00 20.49
C THR A 85 12.84 2.65 19.44
N ARG A 86 12.86 3.98 19.39
CA ARG A 86 12.23 4.78 18.33
C ARG A 86 13.23 5.28 17.30
N ASP A 87 14.49 4.90 17.45
CA ASP A 87 15.56 5.31 16.55
C ASP A 87 15.29 4.81 15.13
N LEU A 88 15.68 5.61 14.14
CA LEU A 88 15.56 5.30 12.73
C LEU A 88 14.13 5.13 12.21
N SER A 89 13.09 5.42 13.04
CA SER A 89 11.69 5.37 12.59
C SER A 89 11.45 6.19 11.32
N ALA A 90 12.10 7.35 11.19
CA ALA A 90 12.01 8.16 9.97
C ALA A 90 12.53 7.45 8.72
N THR A 91 13.65 6.74 8.82
CA THR A 91 14.19 5.93 7.72
C THR A 91 13.27 4.78 7.35
N LEU A 92 12.72 4.10 8.35
CA LEU A 92 11.76 3.01 8.16
C LEU A 92 10.46 3.51 7.53
N MET A 93 9.98 4.71 7.90
CA MET A 93 8.80 5.33 7.27
C MET A 93 9.02 5.56 5.76
N ILE A 94 10.22 6.00 5.35
CA ILE A 94 10.56 6.15 3.94
C ILE A 94 10.56 4.80 3.23
N PHE A 95 11.04 3.73 3.86
CA PHE A 95 10.94 2.38 3.31
C PHE A 95 9.49 1.93 3.14
N CYS A 96 8.58 2.27 4.06
CA CYS A 96 7.18 1.88 3.96
C CYS A 96 6.47 2.44 2.71
N ILE A 97 6.94 3.56 2.15
CA ILE A 97 6.40 4.12 0.89
C ILE A 97 6.56 3.12 -0.27
N GLN A 98 7.52 2.22 -0.20
CA GLN A 98 7.71 1.17 -1.21
C GLN A 98 6.49 0.26 -1.37
N ILE A 99 5.72 0.04 -0.31
CA ILE A 99 4.50 -0.78 -0.33
C ILE A 99 3.49 -0.22 -1.34
N PHE A 100 3.35 1.11 -1.38
CA PHE A 100 2.50 1.78 -2.35
C PHE A 100 2.95 1.49 -3.79
N TRP A 101 4.22 1.72 -4.09
CA TRP A 101 4.77 1.47 -5.43
C TRP A 101 4.68 0.00 -5.82
N LEU A 102 5.03 -0.91 -4.91
CA LEU A 102 5.01 -2.34 -5.17
C LEU A 102 3.60 -2.87 -5.42
N SER A 103 2.59 -2.38 -4.71
CA SER A 103 1.19 -2.77 -4.96
C SER A 103 0.75 -2.42 -6.37
N LEU A 104 1.18 -1.26 -6.88
CA LEU A 104 0.90 -0.82 -8.25
C LEU A 104 1.70 -1.60 -9.29
N ILE A 105 3.01 -1.83 -9.04
CA ILE A 105 3.87 -2.62 -9.93
C ILE A 105 3.30 -4.03 -10.12
N LEU A 106 3.02 -4.73 -9.01
CA LEU A 106 2.48 -6.09 -9.04
C LEU A 106 1.16 -6.15 -9.80
N THR A 107 0.27 -5.19 -9.55
CA THR A 107 -1.02 -5.12 -10.23
C THR A 107 -0.88 -4.87 -11.72
N MET A 108 -0.09 -3.88 -12.13
CA MET A 108 0.10 -3.57 -13.56
C MET A 108 0.83 -4.69 -14.29
N THR A 109 1.81 -5.29 -13.64
CA THR A 109 2.51 -6.46 -14.19
C THR A 109 1.54 -7.62 -14.39
N SER A 110 0.67 -7.90 -13.41
CA SER A 110 -0.36 -8.94 -13.52
C SER A 110 -1.34 -8.70 -14.66
N VAL A 111 -1.77 -7.44 -14.84
CA VAL A 111 -2.64 -7.03 -15.94
C VAL A 111 -1.95 -7.28 -17.29
N LEU A 112 -0.70 -6.89 -17.43
CA LEU A 112 0.07 -7.09 -18.67
C LEU A 112 0.36 -8.55 -18.96
N GLN A 113 0.65 -9.35 -17.93
CA GLN A 113 0.81 -10.80 -18.05
C GLN A 113 -0.49 -11.47 -18.51
N GLY A 114 -1.63 -11.07 -17.94
CA GLY A 114 -2.96 -11.53 -18.37
C GLY A 114 -3.28 -11.20 -19.84
N LEU A 115 -2.65 -10.17 -20.41
CA LEU A 115 -2.72 -9.80 -21.83
C LEU A 115 -1.65 -10.50 -22.71
N GLY A 116 -0.87 -11.42 -22.13
CA GLY A 116 0.22 -12.11 -22.83
C GLY A 116 1.50 -11.27 -23.01
N LYS A 117 1.55 -10.06 -22.42
CA LYS A 117 2.70 -9.16 -22.53
C LYS A 117 3.63 -9.31 -21.31
N VAL A 118 4.49 -10.32 -21.35
CA VAL A 118 5.37 -10.67 -20.21
C VAL A 118 6.73 -9.98 -20.30
N VAL A 119 7.25 -9.81 -21.50
CA VAL A 119 8.63 -9.33 -21.72
C VAL A 119 8.81 -7.87 -21.30
N LEU A 120 7.86 -7.01 -21.62
CA LEU A 120 8.00 -5.57 -21.32
C LEU A 120 8.00 -5.26 -19.82
N PRO A 121 7.09 -5.80 -18.98
CA PRO A 121 7.21 -5.61 -17.53
C PRO A 121 8.55 -6.07 -16.98
N ALA A 122 9.07 -7.22 -17.45
CA ALA A 122 10.37 -7.72 -17.04
C ALA A 122 11.50 -6.74 -17.41
N PHE A 123 11.49 -6.20 -18.63
CA PHE A 123 12.46 -5.19 -19.06
C PHE A 123 12.38 -3.90 -18.21
N LEU A 124 11.18 -3.40 -17.93
CA LEU A 124 10.99 -2.22 -17.10
C LEU A 124 11.41 -2.44 -15.64
N LEU A 125 11.22 -3.65 -15.11
CA LEU A 125 11.72 -4.02 -13.80
C LEU A 125 13.25 -3.98 -13.75
N ILE A 126 13.92 -4.56 -14.75
CA ILE A 126 15.38 -4.55 -14.84
C ILE A 126 15.92 -3.12 -14.94
N THR A 127 15.35 -2.28 -15.79
CA THR A 127 15.79 -0.88 -15.94
C THR A 127 15.60 -0.08 -14.65
N GLY A 128 14.48 -0.30 -13.94
CA GLY A 128 14.24 0.36 -12.66
C GLY A 128 15.18 -0.13 -11.54
N LEU A 129 15.57 -1.42 -11.55
CA LEU A 129 16.57 -1.94 -10.63
C LEU A 129 17.96 -1.38 -10.91
N ILE A 130 18.32 -1.20 -12.18
CA ILE A 130 19.57 -0.52 -12.58
C ILE A 130 19.55 0.93 -12.08
N LEU A 131 18.44 1.66 -12.27
CA LEU A 131 18.29 3.02 -11.76
C LEU A 131 18.42 3.06 -10.23
N LYS A 132 17.75 2.15 -9.52
CA LYS A 132 17.89 2.00 -8.06
C LYS A 132 19.36 1.78 -7.66
N TRP A 133 20.08 0.92 -8.38
CA TRP A 133 21.50 0.65 -8.11
C TRP A 133 22.36 1.90 -8.31
N LEU A 134 22.16 2.65 -9.39
CA LEU A 134 22.87 3.91 -9.65
C LEU A 134 22.56 4.96 -8.56
N CYS A 135 21.29 5.11 -8.19
CA CYS A 135 20.89 6.01 -7.11
C CYS A 135 21.51 5.60 -5.76
N ASN A 136 21.58 4.30 -5.47
CA ASN A 136 22.23 3.77 -4.27
C ASN A 136 23.72 4.13 -4.23
N ALA A 137 24.43 3.95 -5.34
CA ALA A 137 25.86 4.28 -5.42
C ALA A 137 26.15 5.75 -5.09
N TRP A 138 25.19 6.64 -5.35
CA TRP A 138 25.34 8.08 -5.11
C TRP A 138 24.78 8.55 -3.77
N LEU A 139 23.63 8.02 -3.34
CA LEU A 139 22.91 8.45 -2.14
C LEU A 139 23.39 7.75 -0.86
N LEU A 140 23.79 6.48 -0.95
CA LEU A 140 24.21 5.71 0.21
C LEU A 140 25.47 6.31 0.89
N PRO A 141 26.52 6.74 0.18
CA PRO A 141 27.69 7.38 0.82
C PRO A 141 27.37 8.70 1.52
N LYS A 142 26.33 9.43 1.04
CA LYS A 142 25.97 10.75 1.58
C LYS A 142 24.98 10.68 2.75
N TYR A 143 24.00 9.79 2.66
CA TYR A 143 22.85 9.74 3.58
C TYR A 143 22.73 8.40 4.30
N GLY A 144 23.66 7.49 4.15
CA GLY A 144 23.61 6.17 4.78
C GLY A 144 22.37 5.38 4.35
N ILE A 145 21.74 4.67 5.29
CA ILE A 145 20.55 3.83 5.03
C ILE A 145 19.36 4.65 4.51
N MET A 146 19.21 5.90 4.97
CA MET A 146 18.18 6.79 4.46
C MET A 146 18.34 7.02 2.94
N GLY A 147 19.58 7.14 2.46
CA GLY A 147 19.90 7.21 1.03
C GLY A 147 19.44 5.96 0.26
N ALA A 148 19.61 4.77 0.85
CA ALA A 148 19.14 3.52 0.26
C ALA A 148 17.61 3.44 0.19
N ALA A 149 16.91 3.95 1.22
CA ALA A 149 15.45 4.03 1.23
C ALA A 149 14.93 4.94 0.12
N ILE A 150 15.53 6.12 -0.04
CA ILE A 150 15.18 7.08 -1.10
C ILE A 150 15.46 6.48 -2.49
N ALA A 151 16.64 5.90 -2.70
CA ALA A 151 17.02 5.26 -3.97
C ALA A 151 16.04 4.16 -4.38
N SER A 152 15.59 3.37 -3.41
CA SER A 152 14.59 2.32 -3.65
C SER A 152 13.24 2.91 -4.09
N ASN A 153 12.77 3.96 -3.43
CA ASN A 153 11.54 4.64 -3.81
C ASN A 153 11.63 5.26 -5.22
N VAL A 154 12.76 5.87 -5.56
CA VAL A 154 12.99 6.42 -6.91
C VAL A 154 12.92 5.32 -7.97
N GLY A 155 13.60 4.18 -7.74
CA GLY A 155 13.56 3.05 -8.66
C GLY A 155 12.16 2.49 -8.86
N PHE A 156 11.42 2.26 -7.78
CA PHE A 156 10.05 1.73 -7.85
C PHE A 156 9.04 2.74 -8.42
N ALA A 157 9.19 4.03 -8.11
CA ALA A 157 8.40 5.08 -8.74
C ALA A 157 8.61 5.12 -10.26
N PHE A 158 9.86 5.01 -10.71
CA PHE A 158 10.19 4.94 -12.14
C PHE A 158 9.52 3.74 -12.81
N ILE A 159 9.60 2.53 -12.22
CA ILE A 159 8.96 1.33 -12.74
C ILE A 159 7.44 1.54 -12.84
N THR A 160 6.82 2.03 -11.76
CA THR A 160 5.38 2.26 -11.71
C THR A 160 4.91 3.23 -12.76
N LEU A 161 5.59 4.37 -12.89
CA LEU A 161 5.25 5.41 -13.88
C LEU A 161 5.43 4.88 -15.31
N SER A 162 6.51 4.15 -15.58
CA SER A 162 6.77 3.55 -16.90
C SER A 162 5.70 2.52 -17.27
N LEU A 163 5.32 1.64 -16.33
CA LEU A 163 4.23 0.69 -16.52
C LEU A 163 2.90 1.41 -16.76
N TYR A 164 2.61 2.46 -15.98
CA TYR A 164 1.39 3.25 -16.13
C TYR A 164 1.31 3.91 -17.50
N VAL A 165 2.37 4.58 -17.94
CA VAL A 165 2.45 5.23 -19.26
C VAL A 165 2.26 4.20 -20.37
N TYR A 166 2.87 3.03 -20.24
CA TYR A 166 2.73 1.98 -21.22
C TYR A 166 1.31 1.44 -21.31
N VAL A 167 0.67 1.12 -20.19
CA VAL A 167 -0.71 0.63 -20.17
C VAL A 167 -1.67 1.70 -20.67
N TYR A 168 -1.43 2.98 -20.32
CA TYR A 168 -2.18 4.11 -20.85
C TYR A 168 -2.05 4.25 -22.37
N SER A 169 -0.84 4.04 -22.92
CA SER A 169 -0.60 4.13 -24.37
C SER A 169 -1.36 3.09 -25.18
N ILE A 170 -1.56 1.88 -24.61
CA ILE A 170 -2.29 0.79 -25.27
C ILE A 170 -3.80 1.05 -25.29
N TRP A 171 -4.35 1.45 -24.14
CA TRP A 171 -5.80 1.53 -23.97
C TRP A 171 -6.36 2.95 -24.06
N LYS A 172 -5.50 3.98 -23.93
CA LYS A 172 -5.88 5.41 -23.91
C LYS A 172 -6.96 5.74 -22.86
N ILE A 173 -7.00 5.00 -21.75
CA ILE A 173 -8.03 5.07 -20.74
C ILE A 173 -7.41 5.47 -19.40
N ARG A 174 -8.08 6.37 -18.70
CA ARG A 174 -7.74 6.70 -17.31
C ARG A 174 -8.21 5.60 -16.38
N PHE A 175 -7.32 5.05 -15.56
CA PHE A 175 -7.64 3.98 -14.61
C PHE A 175 -8.49 4.45 -13.43
N ALA A 176 -8.31 5.69 -13.01
CA ALA A 176 -9.07 6.30 -11.94
C ALA A 176 -9.52 7.73 -12.34
N THR A 177 -10.67 8.13 -11.85
CA THR A 177 -11.24 9.48 -12.09
C THR A 177 -10.69 10.46 -11.06
N ALA A 178 -10.75 11.78 -11.36
CA ALA A 178 -10.38 12.80 -10.39
C ALA A 178 -11.18 12.69 -9.08
N LYS A 179 -12.48 12.32 -9.19
CA LYS A 179 -13.35 12.06 -8.03
C LYS A 179 -12.80 10.91 -7.16
N PHE A 180 -12.28 9.86 -7.77
CA PHE A 180 -11.67 8.73 -7.03
C PHE A 180 -10.49 9.21 -6.20
N TYR A 181 -9.56 9.96 -6.79
CA TYR A 181 -8.40 10.50 -6.07
C TYR A 181 -8.82 11.46 -4.94
N GLY A 182 -9.83 12.29 -5.17
CA GLY A 182 -10.38 13.18 -4.13
C GLY A 182 -10.90 12.40 -2.92
N HIS A 183 -11.72 11.39 -3.14
CA HIS A 183 -12.23 10.57 -2.04
C HIS A 183 -11.13 9.72 -1.37
N LEU A 184 -10.17 9.20 -2.14
CA LEU A 184 -9.01 8.50 -1.59
C LEU A 184 -8.22 9.43 -0.65
N GLY A 185 -7.99 10.69 -1.05
CA GLY A 185 -7.33 11.69 -0.22
C GLY A 185 -8.10 11.98 1.07
N VAL A 186 -9.42 12.15 0.99
CA VAL A 186 -10.27 12.37 2.18
C VAL A 186 -10.28 11.14 3.09
N ALA A 187 -10.39 9.92 2.55
CA ALA A 187 -10.29 8.68 3.34
C ALA A 187 -8.95 8.58 4.08
N SER A 188 -7.86 8.91 3.38
CA SER A 188 -6.52 8.95 3.95
C SER A 188 -6.40 9.97 5.07
N LEU A 189 -6.97 11.17 4.89
CA LEU A 189 -6.99 12.23 5.90
C LEU A 189 -7.73 11.78 7.17
N PHE A 190 -8.94 11.20 7.01
CA PHE A 190 -9.68 10.67 8.16
C PHE A 190 -8.90 9.58 8.89
N MET A 191 -8.27 8.68 8.17
CA MET A 191 -7.41 7.65 8.75
C MET A 191 -6.25 8.26 9.55
N ILE A 192 -5.53 9.24 8.97
CA ILE A 192 -4.41 9.92 9.63
C ILE A 192 -4.87 10.58 10.92
N VAL A 193 -5.93 11.40 10.85
CA VAL A 193 -6.47 12.10 12.02
C VAL A 193 -6.88 11.13 13.11
N THR A 194 -7.62 10.06 12.74
CA THR A 194 -8.08 9.07 13.73
C THR A 194 -6.92 8.37 14.42
N VAL A 195 -5.90 7.92 13.66
CA VAL A 195 -4.75 7.21 14.23
C VAL A 195 -3.90 8.14 15.10
N MET A 196 -3.68 9.39 14.67
CA MET A 196 -2.93 10.37 15.47
C MET A 196 -3.66 10.73 16.77
N MET A 197 -4.96 11.02 16.70
CA MET A 197 -5.77 11.31 17.89
C MET A 197 -5.80 10.12 18.86
N TRP A 198 -5.98 8.91 18.31
CA TRP A 198 -5.94 7.70 19.12
C TRP A 198 -4.58 7.49 19.80
N GLY A 199 -3.47 7.71 19.09
CA GLY A 199 -2.13 7.62 19.69
C GLY A 199 -1.96 8.52 20.88
N ILE A 200 -2.40 9.79 20.79
CA ILE A 200 -2.34 10.76 21.89
C ILE A 200 -3.20 10.28 23.09
N ILE A 201 -4.41 9.79 22.83
CA ILE A 201 -5.32 9.33 23.89
C ILE A 201 -4.79 8.05 24.54
N ALA A 202 -4.30 7.10 23.74
CA ALA A 202 -3.79 5.84 24.23
C ALA A 202 -2.56 6.02 25.13
N ASP A 203 -1.61 6.85 24.71
CA ASP A 203 -0.37 7.09 25.46
C ASP A 203 -0.64 7.87 26.76
N SER A 204 -1.60 8.81 26.77
CA SER A 204 -1.81 9.70 27.92
C SER A 204 -2.87 9.23 28.93
N TRP A 205 -3.81 8.35 28.55
CA TRP A 205 -4.96 8.05 29.40
C TRP A 205 -5.23 6.56 29.62
N ILE A 206 -4.91 5.70 28.68
CA ILE A 206 -5.36 4.29 28.73
C ILE A 206 -4.24 3.37 29.21
N PHE A 207 -3.02 3.62 28.78
CA PHE A 207 -1.90 2.71 29.00
C PHE A 207 -0.80 3.27 29.91
N ASP A 208 -1.08 4.36 30.65
CA ASP A 208 -0.14 5.05 31.53
C ASP A 208 0.41 4.17 32.69
N GLY A 209 -0.23 3.07 33.00
CA GLY A 209 0.22 2.13 34.05
C GLY A 209 0.94 0.87 33.54
N PHE A 210 1.10 0.72 32.22
CA PHE A 210 1.73 -0.47 31.64
C PHE A 210 3.22 -0.24 31.37
N SER A 211 3.99 -1.35 31.24
CA SER A 211 5.36 -1.23 30.72
C SER A 211 5.32 -0.62 29.30
N SER A 212 6.33 0.18 28.96
CA SER A 212 6.39 0.91 27.69
C SER A 212 6.17 -0.01 26.46
N ARG A 213 6.66 -1.23 26.54
CA ARG A 213 6.53 -2.25 25.49
C ARG A 213 5.10 -2.77 25.31
N LEU A 214 4.38 -3.02 26.41
CA LEU A 214 2.98 -3.46 26.37
C LEU A 214 2.06 -2.34 25.92
N SER A 215 2.27 -1.13 26.42
CA SER A 215 1.57 0.07 25.97
C SER A 215 1.73 0.26 24.45
N ALA A 216 2.96 0.24 23.94
CA ALA A 216 3.26 0.35 22.52
C ALA A 216 2.60 -0.76 21.68
N MET A 217 2.54 -2.00 22.18
CA MET A 217 1.86 -3.11 21.52
C MET A 217 0.35 -2.86 21.38
N PHE A 218 -0.31 -2.49 22.47
CA PHE A 218 -1.76 -2.23 22.44
C PHE A 218 -2.10 -1.01 21.60
N THR A 219 -1.31 0.07 21.73
CA THR A 219 -1.47 1.27 20.88
C THR A 219 -1.30 0.94 19.42
N ALA A 220 -0.30 0.15 19.05
CA ALA A 220 -0.08 -0.25 17.66
C ALA A 220 -1.26 -1.07 17.10
N LEU A 221 -1.69 -2.13 17.81
CA LEU A 221 -2.77 -3.01 17.36
C LEU A 221 -4.11 -2.29 17.24
N THR A 222 -4.46 -1.48 18.24
CA THR A 222 -5.71 -0.73 18.21
C THR A 222 -5.71 0.37 17.15
N SER A 223 -4.56 1.05 16.95
CA SER A 223 -4.39 2.05 15.88
C SER A 223 -4.60 1.46 14.49
N VAL A 224 -4.02 0.27 14.22
CA VAL A 224 -4.22 -0.45 12.94
C VAL A 224 -5.70 -0.77 12.75
N GLY A 225 -6.35 -1.32 13.78
CA GLY A 225 -7.78 -1.68 13.72
C GLY A 225 -8.68 -0.48 13.47
N LEU A 226 -8.49 0.61 14.22
CA LEU A 226 -9.27 1.84 14.08
C LEU A 226 -9.02 2.53 12.74
N GLY A 227 -7.77 2.68 12.34
CA GLY A 227 -7.40 3.30 11.08
C GLY A 227 -7.97 2.55 9.87
N ALA A 228 -7.82 1.23 9.84
CA ALA A 228 -8.39 0.40 8.78
C ALA A 228 -9.92 0.48 8.75
N THR A 229 -10.58 0.44 9.91
CA THR A 229 -12.04 0.51 10.00
C THR A 229 -12.56 1.84 9.47
N VAL A 230 -11.99 2.97 9.90
CA VAL A 230 -12.39 4.32 9.45
C VAL A 230 -12.17 4.49 7.95
N PHE A 231 -11.02 4.04 7.44
CA PHE A 231 -10.72 4.10 6.01
C PHE A 231 -11.75 3.29 5.19
N LEU A 232 -11.99 2.04 5.56
CA LEU A 232 -12.92 1.16 4.86
C LEU A 232 -14.37 1.65 4.94
N LEU A 233 -14.80 2.14 6.11
CA LEU A 233 -16.16 2.71 6.27
C LEU A 233 -16.36 3.95 5.39
N TYR A 234 -15.35 4.83 5.30
CA TYR A 234 -15.44 5.98 4.42
C TYR A 234 -15.51 5.55 2.93
N ILE A 235 -14.69 4.60 2.51
CA ILE A 235 -14.72 4.07 1.13
C ILE A 235 -16.07 3.42 0.83
N ALA A 236 -16.65 2.64 1.76
CA ALA A 236 -17.98 2.07 1.61
C ALA A 236 -19.06 3.16 1.49
N LYS A 237 -18.98 4.24 2.28
CA LYS A 237 -19.93 5.37 2.23
C LYS A 237 -19.81 6.16 0.94
N SER A 238 -18.62 6.33 0.38
CA SER A 238 -18.36 7.17 -0.79
C SER A 238 -18.81 6.57 -2.13
N ARG A 239 -19.18 5.27 -2.16
CA ARG A 239 -19.56 4.52 -3.38
C ARG A 239 -18.54 4.57 -4.52
N ILE A 240 -17.26 4.79 -4.20
CA ILE A 240 -16.18 4.78 -5.20
C ILE A 240 -15.97 3.39 -5.78
N VAL A 241 -16.21 2.37 -4.94
CA VAL A 241 -16.22 0.96 -5.30
C VAL A 241 -17.69 0.54 -5.43
N ALA A 242 -18.07 0.03 -6.59
CA ALA A 242 -19.43 -0.45 -6.82
C ALA A 242 -19.69 -1.73 -6.00
N GLU A 243 -20.96 -1.95 -5.62
CA GLU A 243 -21.36 -3.12 -4.81
C GLU A 243 -20.88 -4.45 -5.42
N LYS A 244 -20.96 -4.56 -6.75
CA LYS A 244 -20.50 -5.75 -7.51
C LYS A 244 -18.97 -5.93 -7.46
N GLU A 245 -18.23 -4.86 -7.28
CA GLU A 245 -16.78 -4.86 -7.25
C GLU A 245 -16.24 -5.37 -5.90
N TRP A 246 -17.01 -5.16 -4.82
CA TRP A 246 -16.67 -5.70 -3.50
C TRP A 246 -16.57 -7.22 -3.47
N PHE A 247 -17.43 -7.94 -4.22
CA PHE A 247 -17.40 -9.41 -4.25
C PHE A 247 -16.10 -9.99 -4.81
N LEU A 248 -15.29 -9.19 -5.47
CA LEU A 248 -13.97 -9.61 -5.97
C LEU A 248 -12.87 -9.50 -4.92
N LEU A 249 -13.16 -8.90 -3.75
CA LEU A 249 -12.22 -8.71 -2.67
C LEU A 249 -12.38 -9.76 -1.56
N PRO A 250 -11.30 -10.19 -0.91
CA PRO A 250 -11.39 -10.93 0.34
C PRO A 250 -12.16 -10.07 1.38
N LEU A 251 -13.14 -10.64 2.06
CA LEU A 251 -14.11 -9.93 2.93
C LEU A 251 -15.14 -9.05 2.19
N GLY A 252 -15.11 -9.00 0.87
CA GLY A 252 -15.98 -8.13 0.07
C GLY A 252 -17.47 -8.31 0.30
N ARG A 253 -17.92 -9.54 0.63
CA ARG A 253 -19.33 -9.82 0.99
C ARG A 253 -19.78 -9.02 2.23
N ARG A 254 -18.92 -8.91 3.26
CA ARG A 254 -19.21 -8.11 4.45
C ARG A 254 -19.24 -6.62 4.14
N MET A 255 -18.30 -6.15 3.32
CA MET A 255 -18.23 -4.74 2.90
C MET A 255 -19.39 -4.35 2.01
N ALA A 256 -19.84 -5.22 1.10
CA ALA A 256 -21.05 -5.00 0.30
C ALA A 256 -22.29 -4.89 1.19
N MET A 257 -22.44 -5.75 2.21
CA MET A 257 -23.53 -5.65 3.17
C MET A 257 -23.51 -4.34 3.97
N ILE A 258 -22.34 -3.93 4.45
CA ILE A 258 -22.15 -2.63 5.15
C ILE A 258 -22.53 -1.47 4.23
N GLN A 259 -22.11 -1.51 2.97
CA GLN A 259 -22.46 -0.48 1.99
C GLN A 259 -23.97 -0.41 1.74
N LEU A 260 -24.62 -1.55 1.58
CA LEU A 260 -26.08 -1.65 1.44
C LEU A 260 -26.81 -1.11 2.68
N TRP A 261 -26.36 -1.47 3.87
CA TRP A 261 -26.95 -1.02 5.13
C TRP A 261 -26.83 0.51 5.30
N LEU A 262 -25.64 1.07 5.09
CA LEU A 262 -25.38 2.52 5.16
C LEU A 262 -26.25 3.35 4.18
N HIS A 263 -26.73 2.71 3.11
CA HIS A 263 -27.54 3.41 2.10
C HIS A 263 -29.04 3.06 2.15
N SER A 264 -29.42 2.02 2.90
CA SER A 264 -30.84 1.67 3.11
C SER A 264 -31.54 2.70 4.01
N GLU A 265 -30.82 3.26 4.99
CA GLU A 265 -31.36 4.32 5.85
C GLU A 265 -31.68 5.62 5.10
N LYS A 266 -30.92 5.97 4.04
CA LYS A 266 -31.22 7.17 3.21
C LYS A 266 -32.43 7.03 2.28
N ARG A 267 -33.03 5.84 2.17
CA ARG A 267 -34.25 5.60 1.38
C ARG A 267 -35.51 5.66 2.24
N LYS A 268 -35.37 5.70 3.57
CA LYS A 268 -36.49 5.71 4.51
C LYS A 268 -36.77 7.08 5.16
N GLY A 269 -35.97 8.10 4.88
CA GLY A 269 -36.18 9.48 5.24
C GLY A 269 -36.20 10.35 3.97
#